data_ca2d7a65f4a1a9a5ad716e1f55b4abc6
#
_entry.id   ca2d7a65f4a1a9a5ad716e1f55b4abc6
#
_cell.length_a   1.000
_cell.length_b   1.000
_cell.length_c   1.000
_cell.angle_alpha   90.00
_cell.angle_beta   90.00
_cell.angle_gamma   90.00
#
_symmetry.space_group_name_H-M   'P 1'
#
loop_
_entity.id
_entity.type
_entity.pdbx_description
1 polymer ?
#
loop_
_entity_poly.entity_id
_entity_poly.type
_entity_poly.pdbx_seq_one_letter_code
_entity_poly.pdbx_strand_id
1 'polypeptide(L)'
;MPVIDIDTHFEPGRSWLDGHPELVARLPEYSVAIATMRAQVGDLLAGVPVADRPPVEELLPPGIAAILGQAKVDGYGFEGSAMHTQTDASSRLAWMDRVGIDIANTICLEAAGYTRYLEDRDLVRNAVGVCNTWLADQVEGHQDRLMPLASIDATDIAWSIAELTRMRARGSRTFLIGALPAAGYPPMHERYEPLWSAAEDLGMIAFLHAGQNPASYDPAWANYPDTMVLRQLGACQNHQAAQLMLNGMVFGGVFHRHPKLTVVMAELGIHWFAGTVEHMESRGPAIPESAIYMGHYPYDLTPAEFVRRNVRITPLPRLHQSPLRLLEDYPECVVFSSDYAHNESNPEPVAHYDSLLADVDADRRALFLGANIADCYARMGDPLPTTAAATR
;
A
#
# COMPACT_ATOMS: atom_id res chain seq x y z
N MET A 1 -21.41 -7.53 -11.99
CA MET A 1 -20.30 -7.82 -11.06
C MET A 1 -20.01 -6.53 -10.30
N PRO A 2 -19.72 -6.58 -9.00
CA PRO A 2 -19.44 -5.37 -8.24
C PRO A 2 -18.15 -4.70 -8.72
N VAL A 3 -18.13 -3.37 -8.70
CA VAL A 3 -16.91 -2.55 -8.85
C VAL A 3 -16.28 -2.43 -7.47
N ILE A 4 -15.05 -2.91 -7.34
CA ILE A 4 -14.34 -2.99 -6.06
C ILE A 4 -13.10 -2.12 -6.13
N ASP A 5 -13.09 -1.07 -5.34
CA ASP A 5 -11.97 -0.16 -5.20
C ASP A 5 -11.05 -0.62 -4.06
N ILE A 6 -9.85 -1.06 -4.40
CA ILE A 6 -8.93 -1.61 -3.40
C ILE A 6 -8.10 -0.52 -2.69
N ASP A 7 -8.18 0.73 -3.13
CA ASP A 7 -7.32 1.81 -2.64
C ASP A 7 -8.09 3.13 -2.60
N THR A 8 -8.68 3.44 -1.43
CA THR A 8 -9.29 4.74 -1.14
C THR A 8 -8.85 5.24 0.22
N HIS A 9 -8.67 6.54 0.36
CA HIS A 9 -8.06 7.14 1.54
C HIS A 9 -9.05 7.89 2.41
N PHE A 10 -8.87 7.73 3.72
CA PHE A 10 -9.40 8.60 4.76
C PHE A 10 -8.22 9.35 5.38
N GLU A 11 -8.17 10.66 5.15
CA GLU A 11 -7.08 11.52 5.60
C GLU A 11 -7.59 12.48 6.69
N PRO A 12 -7.70 12.01 7.95
CA PRO A 12 -8.34 12.77 9.01
C PRO A 12 -7.51 13.95 9.55
N GLY A 13 -6.30 14.15 9.06
CA GLY A 13 -5.36 15.06 9.68
C GLY A 13 -5.06 14.63 11.11
N ARG A 14 -5.42 15.42 12.11
CA ARG A 14 -5.15 15.10 13.53
C ARG A 14 -6.34 14.47 14.26
N SER A 15 -7.52 14.38 13.66
CA SER A 15 -8.73 13.98 14.39
C SER A 15 -8.71 12.54 14.90
N TRP A 16 -7.86 11.65 14.33
CA TRP A 16 -7.65 10.32 14.88
C TRP A 16 -6.99 10.32 16.28
N LEU A 17 -6.39 11.45 16.69
CA LEU A 17 -5.78 11.66 18.01
C LEU A 17 -6.75 12.28 19.03
N ASP A 18 -7.97 12.62 18.62
CA ASP A 18 -8.96 13.20 19.52
C ASP A 18 -9.25 12.22 20.66
N GLY A 19 -9.22 12.74 21.89
CA GLY A 19 -9.37 11.91 23.08
C GLY A 19 -8.09 11.21 23.60
N HIS A 20 -6.93 11.40 22.93
CA HIS A 20 -5.64 10.78 23.28
C HIS A 20 -4.55 11.82 23.62
N PRO A 21 -4.75 12.71 24.61
CA PRO A 21 -3.80 13.78 24.92
C PRO A 21 -2.43 13.27 25.37
N GLU A 22 -2.36 12.10 26.00
CA GLU A 22 -1.10 11.45 26.39
C GLU A 22 -0.29 10.97 25.17
N LEU A 23 -0.95 10.56 24.12
CA LEU A 23 -0.32 10.17 22.85
C LEU A 23 0.18 11.42 22.10
N VAL A 24 -0.67 12.46 22.04
CA VAL A 24 -0.30 13.76 21.44
C VAL A 24 0.93 14.36 22.10
N ALA A 25 1.04 14.27 23.43
CA ALA A 25 2.19 14.81 24.17
C ALA A 25 3.52 14.08 23.91
N ARG A 26 3.45 12.81 23.47
CA ARG A 26 4.64 11.98 23.21
C ARG A 26 5.03 11.95 21.73
N LEU A 27 4.07 12.15 20.84
CA LEU A 27 4.36 12.20 19.41
C LEU A 27 5.12 13.49 19.08
N PRO A 28 6.09 13.41 18.14
CA PRO A 28 6.75 14.61 17.65
C PRO A 28 5.71 15.57 17.00
N GLU A 29 6.11 16.82 16.77
CA GLU A 29 5.21 17.82 16.18
C GLU A 29 4.58 17.29 14.89
N TYR A 30 3.26 17.17 14.90
CA TYR A 30 2.52 16.57 13.82
C TYR A 30 2.29 17.58 12.70
N SER A 31 2.96 17.36 11.61
CA SER A 31 2.57 17.87 10.29
C SER A 31 2.81 16.74 9.31
N VAL A 32 1.78 16.32 8.59
CA VAL A 32 1.89 15.25 7.60
C VAL A 32 2.99 15.58 6.58
N ALA A 33 3.07 16.85 6.15
CA ALA A 33 4.12 17.30 5.26
C ALA A 33 5.52 17.20 5.88
N ILE A 34 5.69 17.55 7.16
CA ILE A 34 6.95 17.40 7.90
C ILE A 34 7.25 15.92 8.13
N ALA A 35 6.26 15.10 8.48
CA ALA A 35 6.44 13.67 8.65
C ALA A 35 6.88 12.99 7.35
N THR A 36 6.22 13.28 6.22
CA THR A 36 6.60 12.76 4.91
C THR A 36 8.00 13.21 4.51
N MET A 37 8.36 14.46 4.79
CA MET A 37 9.69 14.96 4.47
C MET A 37 10.76 14.44 5.42
N ARG A 38 10.47 14.31 6.72
CA ARG A 38 11.38 13.62 7.67
C ARG A 38 11.58 12.16 7.25
N ALA A 39 10.54 11.51 6.75
CA ALA A 39 10.62 10.19 6.18
C ALA A 39 11.57 10.16 4.96
N GLN A 40 11.35 11.03 3.99
CA GLN A 40 12.19 11.14 2.79
C GLN A 40 13.64 11.53 3.14
N VAL A 41 13.83 12.48 4.05
CA VAL A 41 15.15 12.86 4.54
C VAL A 41 15.77 11.78 5.42
N GLY A 42 14.99 11.08 6.23
CA GLY A 42 15.43 9.92 7.01
C GLY A 42 15.96 8.81 6.11
N ASP A 43 15.31 8.56 4.99
CA ASP A 43 15.77 7.61 3.97
C ASP A 43 17.08 8.08 3.32
N LEU A 44 17.18 9.37 2.99
CA LEU A 44 18.41 9.99 2.48
C LEU A 44 19.55 9.95 3.51
N LEU A 45 19.25 10.01 4.80
CA LEU A 45 20.20 10.01 5.91
C LEU A 45 20.36 8.62 6.55
N ALA A 46 19.82 7.56 5.97
CA ALA A 46 19.87 6.23 6.57
C ALA A 46 21.29 5.73 6.88
N GLY A 47 22.29 6.18 6.11
CA GLY A 47 23.72 5.90 6.36
C GLY A 47 24.43 6.87 7.30
N VAL A 48 23.76 7.94 7.78
CA VAL A 48 24.36 8.94 8.66
C VAL A 48 24.01 8.62 10.11
N PRO A 49 24.99 8.53 11.03
CA PRO A 49 24.72 8.35 12.45
C PRO A 49 23.73 9.40 12.97
N VAL A 50 22.80 9.00 13.83
CA VAL A 50 21.73 9.89 14.33
C VAL A 50 22.28 11.17 14.96
N ALA A 51 23.40 11.05 15.68
CA ALA A 51 24.09 12.20 16.32
C ALA A 51 24.66 13.21 15.32
N ASP A 52 24.90 12.78 14.08
CA ASP A 52 25.54 13.61 13.04
C ASP A 52 24.51 14.10 12.00
N ARG A 53 23.23 13.78 12.17
CA ARG A 53 22.16 14.21 11.25
C ARG A 53 21.85 15.69 11.47
N PRO A 54 21.93 16.53 10.42
CA PRO A 54 21.48 17.91 10.54
C PRO A 54 19.97 17.97 10.80
N PRO A 55 19.46 19.05 11.42
CA PRO A 55 18.04 19.30 11.52
C PRO A 55 17.38 19.24 10.14
N VAL A 56 16.19 18.58 10.05
CA VAL A 56 15.49 18.41 8.77
C VAL A 56 15.20 19.75 8.10
N GLU A 57 14.92 20.76 8.91
CA GLU A 57 14.62 22.13 8.46
C GLU A 57 15.78 22.77 7.69
N GLU A 58 17.03 22.42 8.01
CA GLU A 58 18.22 22.91 7.31
C GLU A 58 18.44 22.23 5.96
N LEU A 59 17.83 21.07 5.76
CA LEU A 59 17.94 20.29 4.51
C LEU A 59 16.86 20.67 3.49
N LEU A 60 15.92 21.55 3.87
CA LEU A 60 14.82 21.94 3.01
C LEU A 60 15.18 23.20 2.20
N PRO A 61 14.85 23.21 0.89
CA PRO A 61 14.89 24.46 0.13
C PRO A 61 14.05 25.54 0.82
N PRO A 62 14.50 26.80 0.88
CA PRO A 62 13.80 27.89 1.57
C PRO A 62 12.33 28.06 1.14
N GLY A 63 12.03 27.83 -0.15
CA GLY A 63 10.66 27.89 -0.66
C GLY A 63 9.75 26.78 -0.11
N ILE A 64 10.31 25.61 0.13
CA ILE A 64 9.59 24.48 0.72
C ILE A 64 9.39 24.68 2.22
N ALA A 65 10.39 25.20 2.93
CA ALA A 65 10.26 25.56 4.33
C ALA A 65 9.12 26.61 4.54
N ALA A 66 8.96 27.56 3.61
CA ALA A 66 7.88 28.54 3.63
C ALA A 66 6.50 27.91 3.34
N ILE A 67 6.41 27.01 2.37
CA ILE A 67 5.18 26.26 2.05
C ILE A 67 4.77 25.39 3.25
N LEU A 68 5.71 24.74 3.90
CA LEU A 68 5.45 23.90 5.07
C LEU A 68 5.08 24.73 6.30
N GLY A 69 5.64 25.93 6.43
CA GLY A 69 5.25 26.88 7.46
C GLY A 69 3.79 27.34 7.31
N GLN A 70 3.27 27.33 6.09
CA GLN A 70 1.87 27.64 5.78
C GLN A 70 0.96 26.39 5.82
N ALA A 71 1.46 25.21 5.46
CA ALA A 71 0.78 23.93 5.57
C ALA A 71 0.67 23.42 7.01
N LYS A 72 0.84 24.30 8.00
CA LYS A 72 0.94 23.98 9.42
C LYS A 72 -0.31 23.35 10.02
N VAL A 73 -1.40 23.26 9.31
CA VAL A 73 -2.67 23.06 9.98
C VAL A 73 -3.41 21.78 9.57
N ASP A 74 -3.46 21.41 8.28
CA ASP A 74 -4.55 20.52 7.87
C ASP A 74 -4.16 19.34 6.98
N GLY A 75 -2.92 18.85 7.01
CA GLY A 75 -2.55 17.65 6.29
C GLY A 75 -2.25 17.84 4.79
N TYR A 76 -2.14 16.75 4.06
CA TYR A 76 -1.95 16.71 2.62
C TYR A 76 -3.20 17.22 1.91
N GLY A 77 -3.23 18.44 1.49
CA GLY A 77 -4.35 18.94 0.71
C GLY A 77 -4.21 20.42 0.42
N PHE A 78 -4.55 20.82 -0.81
CA PHE A 78 -4.78 22.23 -1.12
C PHE A 78 -6.16 22.65 -0.59
N GLU A 79 -6.32 23.91 -0.28
CA GLU A 79 -7.63 24.47 0.08
C GLU A 79 -8.69 24.06 -0.96
N GLY A 80 -9.79 23.44 -0.50
CA GLY A 80 -10.83 22.88 -1.36
C GLY A 80 -10.60 21.42 -1.82
N SER A 81 -9.52 20.75 -1.39
CA SER A 81 -9.32 19.32 -1.60
C SER A 81 -10.37 18.48 -0.87
N ALA A 82 -10.85 17.40 -1.51
CA ALA A 82 -11.75 16.43 -0.86
C ALA A 82 -11.06 15.59 0.22
N MET A 83 -9.73 15.62 0.32
CA MET A 83 -8.94 14.77 1.21
C MET A 83 -9.40 14.80 2.67
N HIS A 84 -9.67 15.99 3.19
CA HIS A 84 -10.01 16.16 4.61
C HIS A 84 -11.51 16.26 4.88
N THR A 85 -12.36 16.26 3.86
CA THR A 85 -13.80 16.49 4.01
C THR A 85 -14.64 15.23 3.87
N GLN A 86 -14.05 14.11 3.48
CA GLN A 86 -14.76 12.84 3.23
C GLN A 86 -14.13 11.69 4.01
N THR A 87 -13.99 11.90 5.31
CA THR A 87 -13.37 10.94 6.24
C THR A 87 -14.40 10.17 7.08
N ASP A 88 -15.67 10.22 6.70
CA ASP A 88 -16.76 9.47 7.32
C ASP A 88 -17.47 8.57 6.30
N ALA A 89 -18.17 7.53 6.81
CA ALA A 89 -18.85 6.56 5.96
C ALA A 89 -19.93 7.21 5.10
N SER A 90 -20.69 8.17 5.62
CA SER A 90 -21.83 8.77 4.90
C SER A 90 -21.37 9.52 3.66
N SER A 91 -20.38 10.40 3.80
CA SER A 91 -19.83 11.16 2.67
C SER A 91 -19.14 10.25 1.65
N ARG A 92 -18.41 9.22 2.13
CA ARG A 92 -17.74 8.26 1.24
C ARG A 92 -18.75 7.41 0.47
N LEU A 93 -19.78 6.89 1.12
CA LEU A 93 -20.82 6.09 0.45
C LEU A 93 -21.57 6.92 -0.59
N ALA A 94 -21.90 8.18 -0.28
CA ALA A 94 -22.55 9.08 -1.24
C ALA A 94 -21.68 9.32 -2.49
N TRP A 95 -20.35 9.46 -2.32
CA TRP A 95 -19.42 9.55 -3.45
C TRP A 95 -19.38 8.25 -4.23
N MET A 96 -19.24 7.08 -3.57
CA MET A 96 -19.21 5.77 -4.21
C MET A 96 -20.47 5.52 -5.05
N ASP A 97 -21.63 5.83 -4.50
CA ASP A 97 -22.92 5.70 -5.21
C ASP A 97 -22.96 6.57 -6.46
N ARG A 98 -22.44 7.79 -6.39
CA ARG A 98 -22.38 8.71 -7.53
C ARG A 98 -21.46 8.24 -8.63
N VAL A 99 -20.28 7.67 -8.30
CA VAL A 99 -19.28 7.25 -9.28
C VAL A 99 -19.39 5.77 -9.68
N GLY A 100 -20.27 5.00 -9.03
CA GLY A 100 -20.54 3.61 -9.37
C GLY A 100 -19.58 2.60 -8.74
N ILE A 101 -19.05 2.85 -7.55
CA ILE A 101 -18.25 1.91 -6.75
C ILE A 101 -19.15 1.18 -5.75
N ASP A 102 -19.12 -0.15 -5.73
CA ASP A 102 -19.93 -0.95 -4.84
C ASP A 102 -19.26 -1.20 -3.49
N ILE A 103 -17.97 -1.54 -3.50
CA ILE A 103 -17.16 -1.87 -2.31
C ILE A 103 -15.83 -1.12 -2.38
N ALA A 104 -15.34 -0.63 -1.24
CA ALA A 104 -14.05 0.03 -1.15
C ALA A 104 -13.24 -0.45 0.06
N ASN A 105 -11.94 -0.64 -0.15
CA ASN A 105 -10.97 -0.76 0.93
C ASN A 105 -10.57 0.65 1.37
N THR A 106 -10.82 0.99 2.63
CA THR A 106 -10.54 2.33 3.18
C THR A 106 -9.23 2.34 3.94
N ILE A 107 -8.38 3.28 3.62
CA ILE A 107 -7.00 3.36 4.08
C ILE A 107 -6.80 4.63 4.90
N CYS A 108 -6.12 4.51 6.05
CA CYS A 108 -5.59 5.64 6.78
C CYS A 108 -4.12 5.36 7.10
N LEU A 109 -3.22 6.09 6.45
CA LEU A 109 -1.78 5.88 6.61
C LEU A 109 -1.14 6.83 7.63
N GLU A 110 -1.91 7.70 8.25
CA GLU A 110 -1.45 8.76 9.13
C GLU A 110 -0.49 8.23 10.22
N ALA A 111 -0.93 7.30 11.05
CA ALA A 111 -0.07 6.76 12.10
C ALA A 111 1.12 5.96 11.55
N ALA A 112 0.88 5.08 10.58
CA ALA A 112 1.92 4.21 10.02
C ALA A 112 3.01 5.01 9.29
N GLY A 113 2.63 6.03 8.52
CA GLY A 113 3.56 6.93 7.83
C GLY A 113 4.33 7.82 8.81
N TYR A 114 3.63 8.38 9.78
CA TYR A 114 4.16 9.35 10.73
C TYR A 114 5.12 8.74 11.76
N THR A 115 4.82 7.53 12.25
CA THR A 115 5.56 6.94 13.38
C THR A 115 6.64 5.94 12.96
N ARG A 116 6.72 5.54 11.72
CA ARG A 116 7.61 4.44 11.28
C ARG A 116 9.09 4.63 11.65
N TYR A 117 9.55 5.89 11.75
CA TYR A 117 10.95 6.22 12.08
C TYR A 117 11.22 6.41 13.58
N LEU A 118 10.20 6.30 14.43
CA LEU A 118 10.39 6.44 15.87
C LEU A 118 11.05 5.19 16.42
N GLU A 119 12.04 5.39 17.30
CA GLU A 119 12.73 4.30 18.00
C GLU A 119 11.86 3.68 19.10
N ASP A 120 10.99 4.49 19.73
CA ASP A 120 10.03 4.03 20.75
C ASP A 120 8.92 3.20 20.08
N ARG A 121 9.17 1.90 19.93
CA ARG A 121 8.24 0.99 19.26
C ARG A 121 6.91 0.79 20.02
N ASP A 122 6.88 0.99 21.34
CA ASP A 122 5.64 0.96 22.12
C ASP A 122 4.76 2.17 21.77
N LEU A 123 5.37 3.33 21.61
CA LEU A 123 4.68 4.53 21.14
C LEU A 123 4.12 4.33 19.70
N VAL A 124 4.91 3.72 18.81
CA VAL A 124 4.48 3.40 17.44
C VAL A 124 3.25 2.49 17.48
N ARG A 125 3.33 1.37 18.20
CA ARG A 125 2.22 0.41 18.30
C ARG A 125 0.96 1.02 18.90
N ASN A 126 1.12 1.88 19.92
CA ASN A 126 -0.01 2.61 20.49
C ASN A 126 -0.65 3.55 19.46
N ALA A 127 0.13 4.35 18.75
CA ALA A 127 -0.36 5.26 17.71
C ALA A 127 -1.06 4.49 16.58
N VAL A 128 -0.46 3.41 16.09
CA VAL A 128 -1.05 2.55 15.06
C VAL A 128 -2.37 1.93 15.53
N GLY A 129 -2.43 1.41 16.76
CA GLY A 129 -3.65 0.84 17.33
C GLY A 129 -4.79 1.85 17.49
N VAL A 130 -4.47 3.09 17.88
CA VAL A 130 -5.45 4.20 17.97
C VAL A 130 -5.96 4.58 16.58
N CYS A 131 -5.07 4.74 15.60
CA CYS A 131 -5.45 5.06 14.23
C CYS A 131 -6.31 3.96 13.58
N ASN A 132 -5.94 2.70 13.77
CA ASN A 132 -6.73 1.55 13.33
C ASN A 132 -8.14 1.56 13.94
N THR A 133 -8.23 1.86 15.23
CA THR A 133 -9.51 1.96 15.93
C THR A 133 -10.35 3.10 15.37
N TRP A 134 -9.74 4.27 15.21
CA TRP A 134 -10.41 5.42 14.60
C TRP A 134 -10.99 5.07 13.21
N LEU A 135 -10.18 4.46 12.32
CA LEU A 135 -10.65 4.08 10.99
C LEU A 135 -11.82 3.09 11.03
N ALA A 136 -11.72 2.08 11.90
CA ALA A 136 -12.79 1.10 12.07
C ALA A 136 -14.09 1.73 12.61
N ASP A 137 -13.98 2.74 13.49
CA ASP A 137 -15.13 3.50 14.03
C ASP A 137 -15.79 4.34 12.92
N GLN A 138 -14.99 4.93 11.99
CA GLN A 138 -15.56 5.71 10.87
C GLN A 138 -16.45 4.88 9.95
N VAL A 139 -16.18 3.60 9.81
CA VAL A 139 -16.90 2.70 8.89
C VAL A 139 -17.85 1.73 9.62
N GLU A 140 -18.03 1.88 10.93
CA GLU A 140 -18.88 0.97 11.72
C GLU A 140 -20.32 0.91 11.19
N GLY A 141 -20.82 -0.31 11.02
CA GLY A 141 -22.15 -0.56 10.43
C GLY A 141 -22.18 -0.56 8.89
N HIS A 142 -21.05 -0.27 8.22
CA HIS A 142 -20.94 -0.20 6.77
C HIS A 142 -19.83 -1.10 6.20
N GLN A 143 -19.36 -2.09 6.98
CA GLN A 143 -18.23 -2.97 6.61
C GLN A 143 -18.54 -3.92 5.45
N ASP A 144 -19.80 -4.01 5.03
CA ASP A 144 -20.22 -4.67 3.80
C ASP A 144 -19.79 -3.92 2.52
N ARG A 145 -19.58 -2.61 2.65
CA ARG A 145 -19.16 -1.73 1.55
C ARG A 145 -17.83 -1.00 1.80
N LEU A 146 -17.49 -0.70 3.05
CA LEU A 146 -16.29 0.02 3.45
C LEU A 146 -15.44 -0.85 4.37
N MET A 147 -14.37 -1.43 3.84
CA MET A 147 -13.49 -2.34 4.57
C MET A 147 -12.28 -1.58 5.11
N PRO A 148 -12.13 -1.42 6.44
CA PRO A 148 -10.99 -0.69 6.98
C PRO A 148 -9.70 -1.50 6.84
N LEU A 149 -8.62 -0.88 6.36
CA LEU A 149 -7.29 -1.48 6.35
C LEU A 149 -6.70 -1.49 7.77
N ALA A 150 -6.04 -2.57 8.16
CA ALA A 150 -5.29 -2.67 9.42
C ALA A 150 -3.82 -2.30 9.18
N SER A 151 -3.30 -1.27 9.84
CA SER A 151 -1.87 -1.02 9.90
C SER A 151 -1.21 -1.90 10.97
N ILE A 152 0.04 -2.35 10.73
CA ILE A 152 0.80 -3.19 11.67
C ILE A 152 2.21 -2.65 11.90
N ASP A 153 2.87 -3.16 12.95
CA ASP A 153 4.30 -2.96 13.20
C ASP A 153 5.05 -4.29 13.07
N ALA A 154 5.54 -4.58 11.86
CA ALA A 154 6.25 -5.83 11.57
C ALA A 154 7.57 -6.02 12.33
N THR A 155 8.00 -5.05 13.14
CA THR A 155 9.11 -5.24 14.09
C THR A 155 8.72 -6.17 15.25
N ASP A 156 7.41 -6.31 15.54
CA ASP A 156 6.84 -7.24 16.51
C ASP A 156 5.74 -8.07 15.84
N ILE A 157 6.09 -9.29 15.44
CA ILE A 157 5.17 -10.20 14.74
C ILE A 157 4.01 -10.64 15.64
N ALA A 158 4.26 -10.87 16.94
CA ALA A 158 3.21 -11.29 17.85
C ALA A 158 2.16 -10.20 18.07
N TRP A 159 2.59 -8.95 18.26
CA TRP A 159 1.70 -7.80 18.33
C TRP A 159 0.92 -7.62 17.02
N SER A 160 1.61 -7.73 15.89
CA SER A 160 0.98 -7.61 14.56
C SER A 160 -0.14 -8.63 14.36
N ILE A 161 0.08 -9.90 14.73
CA ILE A 161 -0.95 -10.95 14.63
C ILE A 161 -2.14 -10.65 15.55
N ALA A 162 -1.89 -10.19 16.78
CA ALA A 162 -2.95 -9.79 17.70
C ALA A 162 -3.77 -8.62 17.14
N GLU A 163 -3.10 -7.64 16.55
CA GLU A 163 -3.75 -6.48 15.92
C GLU A 163 -4.55 -6.87 14.67
N LEU A 164 -4.02 -7.75 13.81
CA LEU A 164 -4.77 -8.29 12.68
C LEU A 164 -6.03 -9.01 13.13
N THR A 165 -5.94 -9.84 14.18
CA THR A 165 -7.10 -10.55 14.75
C THR A 165 -8.14 -9.58 15.28
N ARG A 166 -7.71 -8.52 15.98
CA ARG A 166 -8.59 -7.47 16.50
C ARG A 166 -9.29 -6.73 15.37
N MET A 167 -8.53 -6.30 14.35
CA MET A 167 -9.06 -5.53 13.23
C MET A 167 -9.93 -6.38 12.30
N ARG A 168 -9.60 -7.66 12.16
CA ARG A 168 -10.46 -8.60 11.41
C ARG A 168 -11.86 -8.68 12.01
N ALA A 169 -11.96 -8.72 13.35
CA ALA A 169 -13.24 -8.69 14.07
C ALA A 169 -13.99 -7.34 13.87
N ARG A 170 -13.29 -6.27 13.46
CA ARG A 170 -13.83 -4.95 13.13
C ARG A 170 -14.12 -4.75 11.64
N GLY A 171 -13.99 -5.81 10.82
CA GLY A 171 -14.31 -5.78 9.39
C GLY A 171 -13.11 -5.59 8.45
N SER A 172 -11.88 -5.48 8.97
CA SER A 172 -10.68 -5.46 8.13
C SER A 172 -10.53 -6.74 7.32
N ARG A 173 -10.17 -6.59 6.05
CA ARG A 173 -9.85 -7.69 5.13
C ARG A 173 -8.48 -7.50 4.45
N THR A 174 -7.83 -6.39 4.75
CA THR A 174 -6.49 -6.04 4.26
C THR A 174 -5.64 -5.52 5.40
N PHE A 175 -4.34 -5.66 5.28
CA PHE A 175 -3.40 -5.06 6.22
C PHE A 175 -2.18 -4.48 5.53
N LEU A 176 -1.72 -3.34 6.04
CA LEU A 176 -0.54 -2.66 5.53
C LEU A 176 0.73 -3.38 5.94
N ILE A 177 1.58 -3.68 4.96
CA ILE A 177 2.95 -4.16 5.20
C ILE A 177 3.94 -3.37 4.36
N GLY A 178 5.09 -3.00 4.98
CA GLY A 178 6.18 -2.37 4.24
C GLY A 178 7.04 -3.40 3.51
N ALA A 179 7.59 -3.04 2.36
CA ALA A 179 8.52 -3.88 1.63
C ALA A 179 9.93 -3.91 2.22
N LEU A 180 10.26 -2.97 3.11
CA LEU A 180 11.56 -2.92 3.76
C LEU A 180 11.69 -3.96 4.88
N PRO A 181 12.93 -4.46 5.12
CA PRO A 181 13.20 -5.33 6.26
C PRO A 181 12.84 -4.67 7.58
N ALA A 182 11.94 -5.30 8.36
CA ALA A 182 11.63 -4.85 9.71
C ALA A 182 12.49 -5.60 10.74
N ALA A 183 13.00 -4.87 11.73
CA ALA A 183 13.95 -5.41 12.71
C ALA A 183 15.15 -6.15 12.09
N GLY A 184 15.59 -5.73 10.89
CA GLY A 184 16.72 -6.31 10.18
C GLY A 184 16.43 -7.59 9.40
N TYR A 185 15.17 -8.01 9.28
CA TYR A 185 14.77 -9.24 8.58
C TYR A 185 13.86 -8.93 7.38
N PRO A 186 14.19 -9.43 6.18
CA PRO A 186 13.35 -9.24 5.01
C PRO A 186 12.06 -10.09 5.07
N PRO A 187 11.00 -9.70 4.35
CA PRO A 187 9.69 -10.37 4.43
C PRO A 187 9.65 -11.87 4.09
N MET A 188 10.66 -12.40 3.40
CA MET A 188 10.79 -13.83 3.12
C MET A 188 11.54 -14.62 4.22
N HIS A 189 12.04 -13.96 5.26
CA HIS A 189 12.72 -14.61 6.38
C HIS A 189 11.72 -15.41 7.23
N GLU A 190 12.15 -16.55 7.81
CA GLU A 190 11.32 -17.43 8.63
C GLU A 190 10.60 -16.73 9.80
N ARG A 191 11.13 -15.61 10.28
CA ARG A 191 10.49 -14.76 11.29
C ARG A 191 9.08 -14.31 10.89
N TYR A 192 8.83 -14.17 9.58
CA TYR A 192 7.52 -13.73 9.07
C TYR A 192 6.52 -14.87 8.85
N GLU A 193 6.96 -16.14 8.92
CA GLU A 193 6.07 -17.29 8.70
C GLU A 193 4.81 -17.25 9.57
N PRO A 194 4.88 -16.93 10.89
CA PRO A 194 3.67 -16.80 11.69
C PRO A 194 2.72 -15.70 11.21
N LEU A 195 3.24 -14.59 10.67
CA LEU A 195 2.42 -13.51 10.12
C LEU A 195 1.71 -13.94 8.84
N TRP A 196 2.44 -14.62 7.93
CA TRP A 196 1.86 -15.11 6.69
C TRP A 196 0.80 -16.19 6.93
N SER A 197 1.05 -17.10 7.87
CA SER A 197 0.05 -18.09 8.32
C SER A 197 -1.18 -17.42 8.90
N ALA A 198 -1.01 -16.43 9.79
CA ALA A 198 -2.12 -15.69 10.36
C ALA A 198 -2.92 -14.92 9.30
N ALA A 199 -2.26 -14.33 8.30
CA ALA A 199 -2.92 -13.66 7.19
C ALA A 199 -3.82 -14.61 6.39
N GLU A 200 -3.32 -15.83 6.07
CA GLU A 200 -4.14 -16.86 5.41
C GLU A 200 -5.31 -17.34 6.29
N ASP A 201 -5.06 -17.62 7.57
CA ASP A 201 -6.08 -18.11 8.53
C ASP A 201 -7.19 -17.08 8.76
N LEU A 202 -6.84 -15.79 8.79
CA LEU A 202 -7.78 -14.69 8.96
C LEU A 202 -8.44 -14.25 7.64
N GLY A 203 -7.99 -14.75 6.50
CA GLY A 203 -8.48 -14.34 5.19
C GLY A 203 -8.12 -12.89 4.85
N MET A 204 -6.94 -12.40 5.28
CA MET A 204 -6.54 -11.00 5.11
C MET A 204 -5.45 -10.84 4.05
N ILE A 205 -5.69 -9.94 3.11
CA ILE A 205 -4.76 -9.61 2.01
C ILE A 205 -3.66 -8.69 2.53
N ALA A 206 -2.40 -9.00 2.22
CA ALA A 206 -1.28 -8.12 2.49
C ALA A 206 -1.27 -6.96 1.47
N PHE A 207 -1.14 -5.74 1.94
CA PHE A 207 -1.26 -4.53 1.13
C PHE A 207 0.01 -3.68 1.23
N LEU A 208 0.71 -3.51 0.11
CA LEU A 208 1.84 -2.61 -0.01
C LEU A 208 1.36 -1.31 -0.65
N HIS A 209 1.76 -0.18 -0.07
CA HIS A 209 1.36 1.13 -0.56
C HIS A 209 2.58 2.04 -0.75
N ALA A 210 2.51 2.97 -1.69
CA ALA A 210 3.50 4.04 -1.82
C ALA A 210 3.69 4.78 -0.48
N GLY A 211 4.81 5.47 -0.35
CA GLY A 211 5.15 6.16 0.92
C GLY A 211 5.62 5.23 2.05
N GLN A 212 5.29 3.94 2.01
CA GLN A 212 5.78 2.92 2.95
C GLN A 212 7.01 2.15 2.42
N ASN A 213 7.40 2.40 1.19
CA ASN A 213 8.41 1.65 0.46
C ASN A 213 9.47 2.58 -0.14
N PRO A 214 10.37 3.17 0.68
CA PRO A 214 11.42 4.04 0.16
C PRO A 214 12.32 3.28 -0.81
N ALA A 215 12.93 4.02 -1.72
CA ALA A 215 13.86 3.46 -2.69
C ALA A 215 15.03 2.75 -2.00
N SER A 216 15.37 1.57 -2.50
CA SER A 216 16.48 0.75 -1.97
C SER A 216 17.74 0.93 -2.81
N TYR A 217 18.43 2.05 -2.63
CA TYR A 217 19.71 2.32 -3.30
C TYR A 217 20.76 2.81 -2.30
N ASP A 218 22.02 2.82 -2.74
CA ASP A 218 23.14 3.26 -1.90
C ASP A 218 22.92 4.70 -1.40
N PRO A 219 23.07 4.96 -0.09
CA PRO A 219 22.89 6.29 0.49
C PRO A 219 23.76 7.39 -0.14
N ALA A 220 24.86 7.02 -0.80
CA ALA A 220 25.72 7.98 -1.50
C ALA A 220 24.99 8.76 -2.61
N TRP A 221 23.90 8.25 -3.16
CA TRP A 221 23.06 8.99 -4.10
C TRP A 221 22.46 10.26 -3.49
N ALA A 222 22.29 10.30 -2.16
CA ALA A 222 21.82 11.47 -1.44
C ALA A 222 22.83 12.63 -1.41
N ASN A 223 24.09 12.39 -1.77
CA ASN A 223 25.13 13.44 -1.83
C ASN A 223 24.98 14.37 -3.06
N TYR A 224 23.92 14.23 -3.85
CA TYR A 224 23.64 15.14 -4.94
C TYR A 224 23.00 16.44 -4.41
N PRO A 225 23.52 17.64 -4.80
CA PRO A 225 23.12 18.89 -4.15
C PRO A 225 21.71 19.40 -4.54
N ASP A 226 21.14 18.93 -5.66
CA ASP A 226 19.83 19.37 -6.11
C ASP A 226 18.72 18.47 -5.54
N THR A 227 18.00 19.00 -4.56
CA THR A 227 16.92 18.29 -3.87
C THR A 227 15.72 17.99 -4.76
N MET A 228 15.48 18.77 -5.82
CA MET A 228 14.39 18.48 -6.77
C MET A 228 14.73 17.24 -7.61
N VAL A 229 15.98 17.09 -8.02
CA VAL A 229 16.46 15.88 -8.71
C VAL A 229 16.34 14.66 -7.81
N LEU A 230 16.70 14.77 -6.52
CA LEU A 230 16.56 13.69 -5.55
C LEU A 230 15.09 13.28 -5.36
N ARG A 231 14.17 14.24 -5.32
CA ARG A 231 12.72 13.96 -5.27
C ARG A 231 12.22 13.24 -6.52
N GLN A 232 12.64 13.70 -7.69
CA GLN A 232 12.29 13.04 -8.95
C GLN A 232 12.85 11.63 -9.01
N LEU A 233 14.10 11.44 -8.58
CA LEU A 233 14.72 10.12 -8.47
C LEU A 233 13.92 9.22 -7.54
N GLY A 234 13.58 9.70 -6.34
CA GLY A 234 12.77 8.96 -5.37
C GLY A 234 11.39 8.57 -5.93
N ALA A 235 10.71 9.50 -6.61
CA ALA A 235 9.42 9.24 -7.23
C ALA A 235 9.52 8.18 -8.36
N CYS A 236 10.58 8.22 -9.16
CA CYS A 236 10.82 7.22 -10.21
C CYS A 236 11.18 5.84 -9.65
N GLN A 237 11.70 5.77 -8.43
CA GLN A 237 12.22 4.55 -7.83
C GLN A 237 11.37 4.04 -6.65
N ASN A 238 10.20 4.61 -6.39
CA ASN A 238 9.34 4.25 -5.27
C ASN A 238 8.90 2.78 -5.27
N HIS A 239 8.90 2.12 -6.43
CA HIS A 239 8.55 0.71 -6.60
C HIS A 239 9.70 -0.26 -6.27
N GLN A 240 10.95 0.18 -6.17
CA GLN A 240 12.11 -0.73 -6.08
C GLN A 240 12.06 -1.66 -4.87
N ALA A 241 11.68 -1.17 -3.71
CA ALA A 241 11.57 -1.99 -2.51
C ALA A 241 10.47 -3.05 -2.66
N ALA A 242 9.32 -2.69 -3.26
CA ALA A 242 8.24 -3.63 -3.55
C ALA A 242 8.66 -4.69 -4.59
N GLN A 243 9.39 -4.28 -5.62
CA GLN A 243 9.98 -5.19 -6.61
C GLN A 243 10.94 -6.19 -5.94
N LEU A 244 11.81 -5.73 -5.04
CA LEU A 244 12.73 -6.58 -4.30
C LEU A 244 11.98 -7.55 -3.38
N MET A 245 10.94 -7.07 -2.68
CA MET A 245 10.08 -7.92 -1.85
C MET A 245 9.39 -8.98 -2.70
N LEU A 246 8.81 -8.62 -3.85
CA LEU A 246 8.18 -9.57 -4.77
C LEU A 246 9.14 -10.69 -5.17
N ASN A 247 10.35 -10.33 -5.62
CA ASN A 247 11.39 -11.29 -5.95
C ASN A 247 11.71 -12.20 -4.75
N GLY A 248 11.86 -11.62 -3.56
CA GLY A 248 12.11 -12.35 -2.33
C GLY A 248 10.97 -13.33 -1.96
N MET A 249 9.72 -12.92 -2.11
CA MET A 249 8.57 -13.79 -1.80
C MET A 249 8.46 -14.97 -2.77
N VAL A 250 8.77 -14.76 -4.05
CA VAL A 250 8.80 -15.83 -5.06
C VAL A 250 9.97 -16.79 -4.79
N PHE A 251 11.20 -16.29 -4.84
CA PHE A 251 12.41 -17.13 -4.74
C PHE A 251 12.67 -17.63 -3.31
N GLY A 252 12.23 -16.91 -2.29
CA GLY A 252 12.24 -17.35 -0.89
C GLY A 252 11.11 -18.32 -0.53
N GLY A 253 10.23 -18.66 -1.49
CA GLY A 253 9.19 -19.69 -1.36
C GLY A 253 8.02 -19.31 -0.45
N VAL A 254 7.80 -18.04 -0.17
CA VAL A 254 6.63 -17.61 0.65
C VAL A 254 5.34 -18.05 -0.03
N PHE A 255 5.17 -17.78 -1.32
CA PHE A 255 3.98 -18.20 -2.07
C PHE A 255 3.85 -19.70 -2.29
N HIS A 256 4.96 -20.46 -2.16
CA HIS A 256 4.92 -21.92 -2.16
C HIS A 256 4.33 -22.43 -0.83
N ARG A 257 4.79 -21.89 0.31
CA ARG A 257 4.33 -22.29 1.65
C ARG A 257 2.94 -21.72 1.98
N HIS A 258 2.60 -20.55 1.42
CA HIS A 258 1.35 -19.84 1.66
C HIS A 258 0.58 -19.64 0.33
N PRO A 259 -0.02 -20.71 -0.23
CA PRO A 259 -0.61 -20.67 -1.58
C PRO A 259 -1.86 -19.78 -1.69
N LYS A 260 -2.55 -19.50 -0.59
CA LYS A 260 -3.71 -18.61 -0.56
C LYS A 260 -3.32 -17.15 -0.37
N LEU A 261 -2.16 -16.87 0.20
CA LEU A 261 -1.72 -15.50 0.50
C LEU A 261 -1.81 -14.64 -0.75
N THR A 262 -2.47 -13.50 -0.62
CA THR A 262 -2.52 -12.47 -1.66
C THR A 262 -1.77 -11.23 -1.21
N VAL A 263 -0.99 -10.65 -2.13
CA VAL A 263 -0.31 -9.37 -1.95
C VAL A 263 -0.81 -8.39 -2.99
N VAL A 264 -1.33 -7.26 -2.55
CA VAL A 264 -1.69 -6.12 -3.40
C VAL A 264 -0.59 -5.08 -3.34
N MET A 265 -0.17 -4.58 -4.49
CA MET A 265 0.82 -3.51 -4.64
C MET A 265 0.13 -2.28 -5.22
N ALA A 266 -0.17 -1.30 -4.36
CA ALA A 266 -0.94 -0.13 -4.71
C ALA A 266 -0.09 1.14 -4.80
N GLU A 267 -0.45 2.04 -5.70
CA GLU A 267 0.19 3.35 -5.91
C GLU A 267 1.70 3.30 -6.22
N LEU A 268 2.21 2.15 -6.64
CA LEU A 268 3.63 1.93 -6.97
C LEU A 268 3.89 1.99 -8.48
N GLY A 269 2.87 2.32 -9.26
CA GLY A 269 2.91 2.25 -10.73
C GLY A 269 2.92 0.81 -11.26
N ILE A 270 2.59 0.65 -12.54
CA ILE A 270 2.49 -0.67 -13.18
C ILE A 270 3.57 -0.94 -14.22
N HIS A 271 4.35 0.07 -14.61
CA HIS A 271 5.28 -0.04 -15.75
C HIS A 271 6.44 -1.02 -15.52
N TRP A 272 6.84 -1.21 -14.27
CA TRP A 272 7.93 -2.11 -13.87
C TRP A 272 7.51 -3.59 -13.78
N PHE A 273 6.20 -3.86 -13.65
CA PHE A 273 5.67 -5.16 -13.24
C PHE A 273 5.95 -6.27 -14.26
N ALA A 274 5.49 -6.11 -15.51
CA ALA A 274 5.65 -7.13 -16.55
C ALA A 274 7.12 -7.49 -16.77
N GLY A 275 7.99 -6.49 -16.92
CA GLY A 275 9.43 -6.72 -17.10
C GLY A 275 10.09 -7.43 -15.90
N THR A 276 9.58 -7.19 -14.66
CA THR A 276 10.05 -7.92 -13.48
C THR A 276 9.66 -9.39 -13.55
N VAL A 277 8.42 -9.70 -13.93
CA VAL A 277 7.94 -11.07 -14.04
C VAL A 277 8.70 -11.80 -15.14
N GLU A 278 8.86 -11.19 -16.30
CA GLU A 278 9.68 -11.74 -17.40
C GLU A 278 11.12 -12.02 -16.97
N HIS A 279 11.71 -11.10 -16.19
CA HIS A 279 13.06 -11.30 -15.66
C HIS A 279 13.14 -12.46 -14.66
N MET A 280 12.14 -12.59 -13.77
CA MET A 280 12.07 -13.73 -12.84
C MET A 280 11.92 -15.05 -13.57
N GLU A 281 11.11 -15.12 -14.64
CA GLU A 281 10.97 -16.33 -15.48
C GLU A 281 12.32 -16.81 -16.03
N SER A 282 13.19 -15.86 -16.42
CA SER A 282 14.54 -16.20 -16.90
C SER A 282 15.44 -16.85 -15.82
N ARG A 283 14.99 -16.84 -14.57
CA ARG A 283 15.68 -17.41 -13.39
C ARG A 283 14.90 -18.56 -12.75
N GLY A 284 13.79 -18.97 -13.36
CA GLY A 284 12.92 -20.05 -12.92
C GLY A 284 13.39 -21.44 -13.38
N PRO A 285 12.47 -22.39 -13.60
CA PRO A 285 12.77 -23.80 -13.89
C PRO A 285 13.64 -24.04 -15.14
N ALA A 286 13.63 -23.09 -16.08
CA ALA A 286 14.37 -23.21 -17.34
C ALA A 286 15.88 -22.88 -17.25
N ILE A 287 16.42 -22.61 -16.05
CA ILE A 287 17.84 -22.33 -15.88
C ILE A 287 18.64 -23.56 -16.26
N PRO A 288 19.57 -23.49 -17.23
CA PRO A 288 20.44 -24.62 -17.58
C PRO A 288 21.29 -25.06 -16.39
N GLU A 289 21.57 -26.38 -16.27
CA GLU A 289 22.48 -26.89 -15.23
C GLU A 289 23.87 -26.23 -15.28
N SER A 290 24.30 -25.79 -16.47
CA SER A 290 25.55 -25.04 -16.66
C SER A 290 25.56 -23.66 -15.95
N ALA A 291 24.39 -23.14 -15.56
CA ALA A 291 24.24 -21.90 -14.82
C ALA A 291 24.05 -22.12 -13.32
N ILE A 292 24.60 -23.17 -12.77
CA ILE A 292 24.48 -23.57 -11.35
C ILE A 292 24.87 -22.45 -10.36
N TYR A 293 25.73 -21.53 -10.76
CA TYR A 293 26.08 -20.34 -9.98
C TYR A 293 24.91 -19.37 -9.80
N MET A 294 23.81 -19.54 -10.56
CA MET A 294 22.60 -18.73 -10.47
C MET A 294 21.60 -19.27 -9.44
N GLY A 295 21.92 -20.37 -8.78
CA GLY A 295 21.08 -21.02 -7.79
C GLY A 295 20.18 -22.09 -8.39
N HIS A 296 19.45 -22.77 -7.51
CA HIS A 296 18.48 -23.79 -7.83
C HIS A 296 17.07 -23.26 -7.59
N TYR A 297 16.17 -23.50 -8.53
CA TYR A 297 14.75 -23.17 -8.38
C TYR A 297 13.97 -24.45 -8.03
N PRO A 298 13.55 -24.62 -6.75
CA PRO A 298 13.06 -25.91 -6.25
C PRO A 298 11.52 -26.05 -6.30
N TYR A 299 10.80 -25.12 -6.95
CA TYR A 299 9.34 -25.06 -6.91
C TYR A 299 8.71 -25.60 -8.19
N ASP A 300 7.50 -26.22 -8.05
CA ASP A 300 6.74 -26.78 -9.18
C ASP A 300 6.10 -25.68 -10.06
N LEU A 301 5.71 -24.55 -9.46
CA LEU A 301 5.19 -23.40 -10.19
C LEU A 301 6.31 -22.48 -10.64
N THR A 302 6.18 -21.93 -11.84
CA THR A 302 7.08 -20.90 -12.34
C THR A 302 6.89 -19.58 -11.58
N PRO A 303 7.86 -18.64 -11.63
CA PRO A 303 7.68 -17.30 -11.07
C PRO A 303 6.42 -16.60 -11.56
N ALA A 304 6.11 -16.67 -12.85
CA ALA A 304 4.91 -16.07 -13.41
C ALA A 304 3.62 -16.71 -12.87
N GLU A 305 3.60 -18.03 -12.69
CA GLU A 305 2.46 -18.74 -12.11
C GLU A 305 2.22 -18.34 -10.64
N PHE A 306 3.29 -18.19 -9.84
CA PHE A 306 3.18 -17.63 -8.49
C PHE A 306 2.60 -16.22 -8.51
N VAL A 307 3.12 -15.35 -9.38
CA VAL A 307 2.67 -13.96 -9.50
C VAL A 307 1.19 -13.91 -9.91
N ARG A 308 0.79 -14.64 -10.94
CA ARG A 308 -0.63 -14.70 -11.39
C ARG A 308 -1.56 -15.15 -10.27
N ARG A 309 -1.14 -16.11 -9.47
CA ARG A 309 -1.93 -16.61 -8.34
C ARG A 309 -1.99 -15.62 -7.17
N ASN A 310 -0.85 -15.07 -6.75
CA ASN A 310 -0.70 -14.45 -5.43
C ASN A 310 -0.60 -12.92 -5.45
N VAL A 311 -0.38 -12.27 -6.60
CA VAL A 311 -0.06 -10.84 -6.65
C VAL A 311 -1.11 -10.05 -7.44
N ARG A 312 -1.44 -8.89 -6.93
CA ARG A 312 -2.29 -7.88 -7.60
C ARG A 312 -1.58 -6.54 -7.59
N ILE A 313 -1.82 -5.73 -8.63
CA ILE A 313 -1.20 -4.41 -8.78
C ILE A 313 -2.23 -3.41 -9.30
N THR A 314 -2.14 -2.15 -8.83
CA THR A 314 -3.03 -1.07 -9.26
C THR A 314 -2.34 -0.07 -10.16
N PRO A 315 -2.98 0.41 -11.24
CA PRO A 315 -2.54 1.58 -11.97
C PRO A 315 -2.89 2.86 -11.21
N LEU A 316 -2.16 3.94 -11.47
CA LEU A 316 -2.47 5.28 -10.98
C LEU A 316 -3.28 6.05 -12.04
N PRO A 317 -4.52 6.46 -11.74
CA PRO A 317 -5.43 7.02 -12.74
C PRO A 317 -4.92 8.30 -13.43
N ARG A 318 -4.29 9.20 -12.67
CA ARG A 318 -3.81 10.50 -13.20
C ARG A 318 -2.44 10.47 -13.84
N LEU A 319 -1.63 9.45 -13.58
CA LEU A 319 -0.27 9.38 -14.11
C LEU A 319 -0.20 8.74 -15.52
N HIS A 320 -1.29 8.80 -16.27
CA HIS A 320 -1.39 8.22 -17.62
C HIS A 320 -1.01 6.73 -17.69
N GLN A 321 -1.24 5.99 -16.60
CA GLN A 321 -0.98 4.57 -16.54
C GLN A 321 -2.18 3.80 -17.08
N SER A 322 -2.01 3.28 -18.30
CA SER A 322 -3.02 2.44 -18.92
C SER A 322 -2.84 0.98 -18.49
N PRO A 323 -3.89 0.32 -17.96
CA PRO A 323 -3.83 -1.09 -17.63
C PRO A 323 -3.85 -2.02 -18.85
N LEU A 324 -4.04 -1.52 -20.07
CA LEU A 324 -4.26 -2.30 -21.29
C LEU A 324 -3.23 -3.39 -21.50
N ARG A 325 -1.94 -3.06 -21.40
CA ARG A 325 -0.86 -4.05 -21.58
C ARG A 325 -0.94 -5.17 -20.53
N LEU A 326 -1.19 -4.84 -19.28
CA LEU A 326 -1.31 -5.86 -18.23
C LEU A 326 -2.58 -6.70 -18.38
N LEU A 327 -3.66 -6.12 -18.90
CA LEU A 327 -4.88 -6.88 -19.23
C LEU A 327 -4.67 -7.86 -20.37
N GLU A 328 -3.68 -7.66 -21.22
CA GLU A 328 -3.28 -8.60 -22.26
C GLU A 328 -2.35 -9.69 -21.70
N ASP A 329 -1.28 -9.29 -21.00
CA ASP A 329 -0.18 -10.19 -20.61
C ASP A 329 -0.44 -10.89 -19.27
N TYR A 330 -1.07 -10.16 -18.29
CA TYR A 330 -1.32 -10.61 -16.91
C TYR A 330 -2.72 -10.18 -16.45
N PRO A 331 -3.82 -10.61 -17.12
CA PRO A 331 -5.17 -10.13 -16.84
C PRO A 331 -5.62 -10.40 -15.39
N GLU A 332 -5.09 -11.45 -14.73
CA GLU A 332 -5.38 -11.80 -13.34
C GLU A 332 -4.74 -10.84 -12.34
N CYS A 333 -3.66 -10.13 -12.74
CA CYS A 333 -2.84 -9.38 -11.80
C CYS A 333 -3.29 -7.94 -11.61
N VAL A 334 -3.94 -7.32 -12.60
CA VAL A 334 -4.30 -5.91 -12.53
C VAL A 334 -5.69 -5.72 -11.93
N VAL A 335 -5.79 -4.79 -10.95
CA VAL A 335 -7.04 -4.51 -10.23
C VAL A 335 -7.30 -3.01 -10.17
N PHE A 336 -8.58 -2.66 -10.08
CA PHE A 336 -9.05 -1.29 -10.03
C PHE A 336 -8.69 -0.61 -8.70
N SER A 337 -8.27 0.66 -8.79
CA SER A 337 -8.16 1.57 -7.67
C SER A 337 -8.47 2.99 -8.10
N SER A 338 -9.04 3.78 -7.20
CA SER A 338 -9.27 5.21 -7.44
C SER A 338 -8.19 6.11 -6.88
N ASP A 339 -7.54 5.66 -5.81
CA ASP A 339 -6.66 6.48 -4.98
C ASP A 339 -7.39 7.74 -4.43
N TYR A 340 -8.72 7.67 -4.33
CA TYR A 340 -9.54 8.79 -3.84
C TYR A 340 -9.41 8.89 -2.30
N ALA A 341 -9.18 10.06 -1.71
CA ALA A 341 -9.31 11.41 -2.25
C ALA A 341 -7.95 12.13 -2.46
N HIS A 342 -6.88 11.42 -2.77
CA HIS A 342 -5.59 12.05 -3.07
C HIS A 342 -5.66 12.97 -4.30
N ASN A 343 -4.76 13.95 -4.39
CA ASN A 343 -4.76 14.92 -5.50
C ASN A 343 -4.38 14.29 -6.85
N GLU A 344 -3.64 13.18 -6.82
CA GLU A 344 -3.28 12.34 -7.97
C GLU A 344 -4.41 11.42 -8.42
N SER A 345 -5.48 11.29 -7.61
CA SER A 345 -6.65 10.48 -7.93
C SER A 345 -7.50 11.10 -9.05
N ASN A 346 -8.41 10.30 -9.58
CA ASN A 346 -9.45 10.80 -10.48
C ASN A 346 -10.79 10.88 -9.72
N PRO A 347 -11.49 12.04 -9.69
CA PRO A 347 -12.78 12.17 -9.01
C PRO A 347 -13.91 11.33 -9.63
N GLU A 348 -13.76 10.91 -10.89
CA GLU A 348 -14.69 10.06 -11.65
C GLU A 348 -13.95 8.80 -12.16
N PRO A 349 -13.41 7.94 -11.27
CA PRO A 349 -12.46 6.91 -11.67
C PRO A 349 -13.08 5.81 -12.53
N VAL A 350 -14.34 5.43 -12.28
CA VAL A 350 -15.02 4.41 -13.07
C VAL A 350 -15.24 4.90 -14.49
N ALA A 351 -15.76 6.11 -14.67
CA ALA A 351 -15.96 6.71 -15.99
C ALA A 351 -14.64 6.88 -16.75
N HIS A 352 -13.55 7.22 -16.05
CA HIS A 352 -12.22 7.30 -16.63
C HIS A 352 -11.79 5.95 -17.23
N TYR A 353 -11.87 4.88 -16.45
CA TYR A 353 -11.46 3.55 -16.92
C TYR A 353 -12.46 2.96 -17.93
N ASP A 354 -13.75 3.23 -17.82
CA ASP A 354 -14.72 2.83 -18.84
C ASP A 354 -14.37 3.43 -20.22
N SER A 355 -13.96 4.70 -20.23
CA SER A 355 -13.48 5.35 -21.47
C SER A 355 -12.17 4.74 -21.98
N LEU A 356 -11.22 4.50 -21.09
CA LEU A 356 -9.90 3.96 -21.43
C LEU A 356 -9.98 2.51 -21.95
N LEU A 357 -10.93 1.73 -21.42
CA LEU A 357 -11.13 0.32 -21.71
C LEU A 357 -12.30 0.06 -22.68
N ALA A 358 -12.76 1.08 -23.42
CA ALA A 358 -13.94 0.98 -24.28
C ALA A 358 -13.82 -0.15 -25.34
N ASP A 359 -12.62 -0.39 -25.86
CA ASP A 359 -12.32 -1.42 -26.85
C ASP A 359 -11.92 -2.78 -26.24
N VAL A 360 -11.86 -2.89 -24.90
CA VAL A 360 -11.55 -4.14 -24.19
C VAL A 360 -12.83 -4.94 -24.02
N ASP A 361 -12.76 -6.26 -24.21
CA ASP A 361 -13.91 -7.14 -24.01
C ASP A 361 -14.47 -7.05 -22.57
N ALA A 362 -15.76 -7.35 -22.44
CA ALA A 362 -16.50 -7.20 -21.18
C ALA A 362 -15.94 -8.07 -20.04
N ASP A 363 -15.42 -9.25 -20.36
CA ASP A 363 -14.90 -10.19 -19.36
C ASP A 363 -13.59 -9.65 -18.77
N ARG A 364 -12.67 -9.16 -19.60
CA ARG A 364 -11.43 -8.53 -19.13
C ARG A 364 -11.68 -7.25 -18.34
N ARG A 365 -12.65 -6.43 -18.77
CA ARG A 365 -13.05 -5.26 -17.98
C ARG A 365 -13.61 -5.67 -16.62
N ALA A 366 -14.42 -6.73 -16.56
CA ALA A 366 -14.96 -7.25 -15.31
C ALA A 366 -13.84 -7.80 -14.39
N LEU A 367 -12.80 -8.44 -14.93
CA LEU A 367 -11.63 -8.85 -14.17
C LEU A 367 -10.98 -7.63 -13.47
N PHE A 368 -10.70 -6.59 -14.22
CA PHE A 368 -10.08 -5.37 -13.72
C PHE A 368 -10.94 -4.66 -12.67
N LEU A 369 -12.22 -4.44 -12.95
CA LEU A 369 -13.10 -3.63 -12.10
C LEU A 369 -13.44 -4.31 -10.77
N GLY A 370 -13.30 -5.63 -10.64
CA GLY A 370 -13.64 -6.27 -9.37
C GLY A 370 -13.45 -7.77 -9.29
N ALA A 371 -13.53 -8.53 -10.41
CA ALA A 371 -13.49 -9.98 -10.35
C ALA A 371 -12.16 -10.52 -9.80
N ASN A 372 -11.05 -9.93 -10.20
CA ASN A 372 -9.74 -10.35 -9.73
C ASN A 372 -9.57 -10.23 -8.22
N ILE A 373 -10.04 -9.13 -7.64
CA ILE A 373 -9.93 -8.95 -6.19
C ILE A 373 -10.98 -9.75 -5.42
N ALA A 374 -12.17 -9.92 -5.98
CA ALA A 374 -13.20 -10.79 -5.40
C ALA A 374 -12.75 -12.25 -5.34
N ASP A 375 -12.06 -12.74 -6.39
CA ASP A 375 -11.44 -14.07 -6.42
C ASP A 375 -10.37 -14.22 -5.33
N CYS A 376 -9.55 -13.19 -5.09
CA CYS A 376 -8.58 -13.22 -4.02
C CYS A 376 -9.21 -13.42 -2.65
N TYR A 377 -10.28 -12.69 -2.32
CA TYR A 377 -11.01 -12.87 -1.06
C TYR A 377 -11.64 -14.26 -0.97
N ALA A 378 -12.26 -14.75 -2.06
CA ALA A 378 -12.85 -16.09 -2.09
C ALA A 378 -11.79 -17.18 -1.88
N ARG A 379 -10.63 -17.08 -2.53
CA ARG A 379 -9.51 -18.01 -2.39
C ARG A 379 -8.93 -18.02 -0.97
N MET A 380 -8.90 -16.88 -0.32
CA MET A 380 -8.49 -16.75 1.08
C MET A 380 -9.56 -17.24 2.07
N GLY A 381 -10.73 -17.67 1.58
CA GLY A 381 -11.80 -18.26 2.42
C GLY A 381 -12.77 -17.23 2.99
N ASP A 382 -12.72 -15.98 2.53
CA ASP A 382 -13.59 -14.90 2.99
C ASP A 382 -14.24 -14.16 1.78
N PRO A 383 -15.11 -14.82 1.02
CA PRO A 383 -15.75 -14.22 -0.15
C PRO A 383 -16.50 -12.94 0.25
N LEU A 384 -16.41 -11.95 -0.62
CA LEU A 384 -17.14 -10.70 -0.42
C LEU A 384 -18.66 -10.95 -0.47
N PRO A 385 -19.46 -10.17 0.30
CA PRO A 385 -20.90 -10.24 0.24
C PRO A 385 -21.39 -10.08 -1.20
N THR A 386 -22.37 -10.87 -1.60
CA THR A 386 -23.07 -10.65 -2.88
C THR A 386 -23.88 -9.37 -2.69
N THR A 387 -23.34 -8.23 -3.06
CA THR A 387 -24.12 -6.99 -3.12
C THR A 387 -25.23 -7.24 -4.13
N ALA A 388 -26.49 -7.13 -3.71
CA ALA A 388 -27.59 -7.06 -4.64
C ALA A 388 -27.25 -5.92 -5.59
N ALA A 389 -27.01 -6.23 -6.86
CA ALA A 389 -26.74 -5.22 -7.87
C ALA A 389 -27.81 -4.15 -7.71
N ALA A 390 -27.41 -2.96 -7.30
CA ALA A 390 -28.31 -1.82 -7.34
C ALA A 390 -28.79 -1.78 -8.80
N THR A 391 -30.07 -1.91 -8.99
CA THR A 391 -30.69 -1.84 -10.32
C THR A 391 -30.28 -0.49 -10.90
N ARG A 392 -29.21 -0.49 -11.70
CA ARG A 392 -28.74 0.65 -12.49
C ARG A 392 -29.66 0.90 -13.66
#